data_1328d659a223771a75bfce751c69fbf4
#
_entry.id   1328d659a223771a75bfce751c69fbf4
#
_cell.length_a   1.000
_cell.length_b   1.000
_cell.length_c   1.000
_cell.angle_alpha   90.00
_cell.angle_beta   90.00
_cell.angle_gamma   90.00
#
_symmetry.space_group_name_H-M   'P 1'
#
loop_
_entity.id
_entity.type
_entity.pdbx_description
1 polymer ?
#
loop_
_entity_poly.entity_id
_entity_poly.type
_entity_poly.pdbx_seq_one_letter_code
_entity_poly.pdbx_strand_id
1 'polypeptide(L)'
;MALQQDTGKPCLTCGSECPGFKLHPWRATCTNCHCSYEKHAVTDPSKDSYLHELEVSDTTLLKAYDVAQTIAREHGLHWLPVGIQSSEVEAFLTSLPSSEIPRGEAYAEMRFRRIRHQVPPQDRKPASSLSTAKLNLPPSNAPANLEGESREATRFQNSRNRRDFGIGRVERASAKATVVCAECSEQIGFREFCVRIRPEHRLSDSSDNSYAPAWHPGCFRCSNCSEHLVDFVYAWLNGKPYCLRHYGQMIRPRCATCDHLIFSEEYTRAMDQEHHTGHFACRSCDVSLTGQRYILRDEEPHCLACYEAKFANTCEQCKEKIGCDSKDLSFKERHWHEKCFKCSACNTSLADRPFATKDDQLYCSDCYDERFAARCDGCQGVFKAGMRKYEYRGQQWHEECFVCVECKQPIGAKSFIPRDNQVVCVPCYEAKYAQRCTKCSEVIRRGGVTYKGNPWHKECFTCTSCGKQLAGLKFTSKDEQPYCADCYGDLFAKKCTKCGKPITGFGGCKFISFEDRHWHSECFACSKCNCNLVGRGFLTNDDQIMCSDCGR
;
A
#
# COMPACT_ATOMS: atom_id res chain seq x y z
N MET A 1 -6.05 -27.69 38.71
CA MET A 1 -4.82 -27.34 39.45
C MET A 1 -3.76 -26.70 38.57
N ALA A 2 -3.41 -27.24 37.42
CA ALA A 2 -2.35 -26.66 36.56
C ALA A 2 -2.55 -25.17 36.24
N LEU A 3 -3.78 -24.73 35.91
CA LEU A 3 -4.05 -23.32 35.54
C LEU A 3 -3.95 -22.33 36.71
N GLN A 4 -4.12 -22.80 37.95
CA GLN A 4 -3.93 -21.97 39.17
C GLN A 4 -2.46 -21.90 39.60
N GLN A 5 -1.68 -22.94 39.31
CA GLN A 5 -0.24 -22.98 39.61
C GLN A 5 0.55 -22.02 38.69
N ASP A 6 0.01 -21.69 37.52
CA ASP A 6 0.65 -20.79 36.59
C ASP A 6 0.25 -19.32 36.76
N THR A 7 -0.50 -18.99 37.83
CA THR A 7 -0.81 -17.60 38.16
C THR A 7 0.46 -16.77 38.34
N GLY A 8 0.55 -15.64 37.69
CA GLY A 8 1.73 -14.77 37.69
C GLY A 8 2.77 -15.09 36.62
N LYS A 9 2.63 -16.17 35.85
CA LYS A 9 3.55 -16.47 34.73
C LYS A 9 3.50 -15.41 33.66
N PRO A 10 4.65 -14.94 33.12
CA PRO A 10 4.70 -13.88 32.13
C PRO A 10 4.02 -14.28 30.81
N CYS A 11 3.41 -13.31 30.16
CA CYS A 11 2.86 -13.48 28.82
C CYS A 11 3.98 -13.40 27.78
N LEU A 12 4.10 -14.41 26.93
CA LEU A 12 5.10 -14.47 25.87
C LEU A 12 4.79 -13.52 24.70
N THR A 13 3.52 -13.07 24.59
CA THR A 13 3.07 -12.17 23.55
C THR A 13 3.10 -10.70 23.98
N CYS A 14 2.61 -10.40 25.20
CA CYS A 14 2.50 -9.05 25.73
C CYS A 14 3.73 -8.60 26.54
N GLY A 15 4.62 -9.52 26.90
CA GLY A 15 5.80 -9.22 27.70
C GLY A 15 5.46 -8.54 29.03
N SER A 16 6.10 -7.40 29.30
CA SER A 16 5.93 -6.63 30.54
C SER A 16 4.58 -5.90 30.66
N GLU A 17 3.80 -5.79 29.59
CA GLU A 17 2.46 -5.16 29.65
C GLU A 17 1.44 -6.05 30.39
N CYS A 18 1.70 -7.35 30.47
CA CYS A 18 0.89 -8.27 31.25
C CYS A 18 1.54 -8.50 32.60
N PRO A 19 0.92 -8.16 33.74
CA PRO A 19 1.49 -8.41 35.10
C PRO A 19 1.59 -9.88 35.44
N GLY A 20 1.19 -10.77 34.55
CA GLY A 20 1.25 -12.22 34.70
C GLY A 20 -0.10 -12.89 34.47
N PHE A 21 -0.05 -14.21 34.23
CA PHE A 21 -1.24 -14.99 33.95
C PHE A 21 -2.20 -14.98 35.15
N LYS A 22 -3.47 -14.66 34.84
CA LYS A 22 -4.58 -14.81 35.78
C LYS A 22 -5.78 -15.33 35.01
N LEU A 23 -6.20 -16.55 35.32
CA LEU A 23 -7.31 -17.18 34.61
C LEU A 23 -8.61 -16.37 34.79
N HIS A 24 -9.27 -16.09 33.66
CA HIS A 24 -10.60 -15.48 33.68
C HIS A 24 -11.63 -16.46 34.30
N PRO A 25 -12.61 -15.99 35.08
CA PRO A 25 -13.56 -16.87 35.77
C PRO A 25 -14.28 -17.86 34.86
N TRP A 26 -14.55 -17.50 33.61
CA TRP A 26 -15.31 -18.33 32.66
C TRP A 26 -14.78 -18.29 31.22
N ARG A 27 -13.82 -17.45 30.86
CA ARG A 27 -13.14 -17.50 29.57
C ARG A 27 -11.88 -18.32 29.64
N ALA A 28 -11.52 -18.98 28.54
CA ALA A 28 -10.25 -19.71 28.44
C ALA A 28 -9.03 -18.78 28.22
N THR A 29 -9.05 -17.59 28.82
CA THR A 29 -8.03 -16.55 28.58
C THR A 29 -7.57 -15.92 29.89
N CYS A 30 -6.47 -15.19 29.82
CA CYS A 30 -5.97 -14.38 30.93
C CYS A 30 -6.86 -13.15 31.17
N THR A 31 -7.19 -12.85 32.43
CA THR A 31 -7.96 -11.64 32.78
C THR A 31 -7.17 -10.36 32.50
N ASN A 32 -5.85 -10.38 32.64
CA ASN A 32 -5.01 -9.19 32.55
C ASN A 32 -4.79 -8.74 31.10
N CYS A 33 -4.41 -9.67 30.21
CA CYS A 33 -4.04 -9.36 28.83
C CYS A 33 -4.97 -9.99 27.79
N HIS A 34 -5.95 -10.77 28.21
CA HIS A 34 -6.89 -11.50 27.37
C HIS A 34 -6.25 -12.55 26.42
N CYS A 35 -4.96 -12.75 26.46
CA CYS A 35 -4.30 -13.81 25.72
C CYS A 35 -4.70 -15.20 26.24
N SER A 36 -4.67 -16.20 25.35
CA SER A 36 -4.91 -17.58 25.76
C SER A 36 -3.85 -18.07 26.76
N TYR A 37 -4.19 -19.09 27.53
CA TYR A 37 -3.28 -19.75 28.48
C TYR A 37 -1.94 -20.13 27.81
N GLU A 38 -2.00 -20.68 26.61
CA GLU A 38 -0.83 -21.16 25.87
C GLU A 38 0.17 -20.06 25.48
N LYS A 39 -0.26 -18.81 25.50
CA LYS A 39 0.59 -17.64 25.22
C LYS A 39 1.35 -17.15 26.46
N HIS A 40 1.29 -17.88 27.57
CA HIS A 40 2.04 -17.58 28.79
C HIS A 40 3.14 -18.62 29.01
N ALA A 41 4.15 -18.28 29.78
CA ALA A 41 5.23 -19.19 30.16
C ALA A 41 4.73 -20.24 31.16
N VAL A 42 3.88 -21.12 30.68
CA VAL A 42 3.25 -22.16 31.49
C VAL A 42 4.23 -23.29 31.81
N THR A 43 4.06 -23.91 32.97
CA THR A 43 4.89 -25.05 33.39
C THR A 43 4.67 -26.24 32.48
N ASP A 44 5.73 -26.92 32.10
CA ASP A 44 5.71 -28.11 31.28
C ASP A 44 4.86 -29.21 31.98
N PRO A 45 3.76 -29.67 31.38
CA PRO A 45 2.93 -30.72 31.91
C PRO A 45 3.51 -32.11 31.66
N SER A 46 4.72 -32.23 31.09
CA SER A 46 5.38 -33.54 30.92
C SER A 46 5.63 -34.28 32.24
N LYS A 47 5.39 -33.63 33.39
CA LYS A 47 5.50 -34.23 34.70
C LYS A 47 4.23 -34.94 35.19
N ASP A 48 3.06 -34.58 34.63
CA ASP A 48 1.80 -35.24 34.98
C ASP A 48 1.38 -36.15 33.83
N SER A 49 1.21 -37.44 34.15
CA SER A 49 0.74 -38.40 33.15
C SER A 49 -0.60 -37.93 32.59
N TYR A 50 -0.67 -37.75 31.27
CA TYR A 50 -1.89 -37.44 30.51
C TYR A 50 -3.07 -38.37 30.89
N LEU A 51 -2.77 -39.67 31.16
CA LEU A 51 -3.76 -40.67 31.58
C LEU A 51 -4.29 -40.40 32.99
N HIS A 52 -3.49 -39.80 33.87
CA HIS A 52 -3.95 -39.39 35.20
C HIS A 52 -4.91 -38.18 35.10
N GLU A 53 -4.71 -37.29 34.18
CA GLU A 53 -5.65 -36.18 33.95
C GLU A 53 -7.04 -36.66 33.50
N LEU A 54 -7.11 -37.81 32.82
CA LEU A 54 -8.35 -38.39 32.31
C LEU A 54 -9.03 -39.39 33.30
N GLU A 55 -8.54 -39.49 34.54
CA GLU A 55 -9.06 -40.47 35.52
C GLU A 55 -9.09 -41.92 35.01
N VAL A 56 -8.09 -42.30 34.22
CA VAL A 56 -7.95 -43.69 33.79
C VAL A 56 -7.64 -44.53 35.05
N SER A 57 -8.58 -45.40 35.42
CA SER A 57 -8.50 -46.24 36.63
C SER A 57 -7.71 -47.53 36.44
N ASP A 58 -7.30 -47.84 35.21
CA ASP A 58 -6.51 -49.05 34.93
C ASP A 58 -5.07 -48.90 35.42
N THR A 59 -4.82 -49.43 36.60
CA THR A 59 -3.50 -49.40 37.25
C THR A 59 -2.42 -50.13 36.45
N THR A 60 -2.78 -51.13 35.67
CA THR A 60 -1.87 -51.88 34.80
C THR A 60 -1.39 -51.01 33.65
N LEU A 61 -2.31 -50.28 33.04
CA LEU A 61 -2.01 -49.35 31.99
C LEU A 61 -1.13 -48.20 32.48
N LEU A 62 -1.45 -47.63 33.64
CA LEU A 62 -0.64 -46.55 34.23
C LEU A 62 0.80 -47.00 34.49
N LYS A 63 1.00 -48.20 35.07
CA LYS A 63 2.35 -48.77 35.24
C LYS A 63 3.07 -49.00 33.91
N ALA A 64 2.37 -49.49 32.89
CA ALA A 64 2.94 -49.68 31.56
C ALA A 64 3.33 -48.37 30.91
N TYR A 65 2.56 -47.31 31.13
CA TYR A 65 2.88 -45.95 30.70
C TYR A 65 4.16 -45.42 31.37
N ASP A 66 4.29 -45.57 32.66
CA ASP A 66 5.48 -45.13 33.38
C ASP A 66 6.77 -45.87 32.92
N VAL A 67 6.65 -47.15 32.60
CA VAL A 67 7.74 -47.94 31.98
C VAL A 67 8.08 -47.37 30.59
N ALA A 68 7.10 -47.09 29.74
CA ALA A 68 7.33 -46.54 28.43
C ALA A 68 8.04 -45.17 28.51
N GLN A 69 7.63 -44.31 29.45
CA GLN A 69 8.28 -43.02 29.66
C GLN A 69 9.71 -43.15 30.20
N THR A 70 10.01 -44.18 30.94
CA THR A 70 11.38 -44.48 31.38
C THR A 70 12.26 -44.89 30.21
N ILE A 71 11.78 -45.80 29.36
CA ILE A 71 12.47 -46.18 28.11
C ILE A 71 12.66 -44.97 27.20
N ALA A 72 11.65 -44.11 27.05
CA ALA A 72 11.75 -42.90 26.26
C ALA A 72 12.92 -42.02 26.71
N ARG A 73 13.03 -41.77 28.02
CA ARG A 73 14.13 -40.98 28.61
C ARG A 73 15.51 -41.59 28.38
N GLU A 74 15.64 -42.91 28.48
CA GLU A 74 16.89 -43.65 28.22
C GLU A 74 17.36 -43.48 26.77
N HIS A 75 16.40 -43.34 25.81
CA HIS A 75 16.69 -43.12 24.40
C HIS A 75 16.71 -41.65 23.97
N GLY A 76 16.66 -40.70 24.91
CA GLY A 76 16.64 -39.25 24.61
C GLY A 76 15.36 -38.79 23.89
N LEU A 77 14.24 -39.41 24.18
CA LEU A 77 12.93 -39.11 23.61
C LEU A 77 12.03 -38.44 24.64
N HIS A 78 11.15 -37.58 24.22
CA HIS A 78 10.13 -36.94 25.08
C HIS A 78 8.92 -37.82 25.33
N TRP A 79 8.73 -38.84 24.51
CA TRP A 79 7.59 -39.75 24.64
C TRP A 79 7.83 -41.05 23.88
N LEU A 80 7.22 -42.11 24.36
CA LEU A 80 7.10 -43.40 23.71
C LEU A 80 5.75 -44.02 24.06
N PRO A 81 5.05 -44.65 23.08
CA PRO A 81 3.78 -45.32 23.40
C PRO A 81 3.96 -46.59 24.22
N VAL A 82 2.91 -46.90 24.98
CA VAL A 82 2.85 -48.13 25.75
C VAL A 82 2.99 -49.38 24.87
N GLY A 83 3.84 -50.32 25.29
CA GLY A 83 4.04 -51.61 24.61
C GLY A 83 5.29 -51.70 23.73
N ILE A 84 6.02 -50.59 23.52
CA ILE A 84 7.30 -50.60 22.83
C ILE A 84 8.41 -51.00 23.80
N GLN A 85 9.18 -52.00 23.46
CA GLN A 85 10.36 -52.43 24.22
C GLN A 85 11.60 -51.61 23.85
N SER A 86 12.61 -51.52 24.73
CA SER A 86 13.83 -50.75 24.48
C SER A 86 14.56 -51.19 23.20
N SER A 87 14.56 -52.46 22.87
CA SER A 87 15.13 -53.01 21.62
C SER A 87 14.34 -52.66 20.35
N GLU A 88 13.13 -52.17 20.49
CA GLU A 88 12.22 -51.89 19.38
C GLU A 88 12.10 -50.40 19.04
N VAL A 89 12.71 -49.53 19.85
CA VAL A 89 12.58 -48.07 19.73
C VAL A 89 12.94 -47.57 18.36
N GLU A 90 14.08 -47.96 17.79
CA GLU A 90 14.52 -47.50 16.46
C GLU A 90 13.57 -47.96 15.36
N ALA A 91 13.07 -49.19 15.42
CA ALA A 91 12.08 -49.71 14.46
C ALA A 91 10.75 -48.95 14.55
N PHE A 92 10.34 -48.56 15.75
CA PHE A 92 9.15 -47.74 15.94
C PHE A 92 9.35 -46.32 15.37
N LEU A 93 10.49 -45.68 15.64
CA LEU A 93 10.79 -44.33 15.13
C LEU A 93 10.81 -44.29 13.60
N THR A 94 11.29 -45.36 12.98
CA THR A 94 11.29 -45.49 11.50
C THR A 94 9.87 -45.64 10.94
N SER A 95 8.90 -46.13 11.72
CA SER A 95 7.50 -46.26 11.32
C SER A 95 6.70 -44.93 11.41
N LEU A 96 7.31 -43.88 11.93
CA LEU A 96 6.70 -42.55 12.08
C LEU A 96 7.19 -41.59 10.98
N PRO A 97 6.33 -40.65 10.54
CA PRO A 97 6.79 -39.52 9.75
C PRO A 97 7.86 -38.70 10.52
N SER A 98 8.80 -38.09 9.83
CA SER A 98 9.89 -37.32 10.44
C SER A 98 9.42 -36.20 11.38
N SER A 99 8.27 -35.60 11.09
CA SER A 99 7.62 -34.58 11.94
C SER A 99 7.03 -35.12 13.23
N GLU A 100 6.85 -36.45 13.36
CA GLU A 100 6.26 -37.12 14.50
C GLU A 100 7.29 -37.82 15.38
N ILE A 101 8.57 -37.75 15.03
CA ILE A 101 9.64 -38.33 15.81
C ILE A 101 9.75 -37.60 17.16
N PRO A 102 9.64 -38.28 18.32
CA PRO A 102 9.51 -37.64 19.63
C PRO A 102 10.82 -37.10 20.22
N ARG A 103 11.60 -36.37 19.38
CA ARG A 103 12.88 -35.75 19.77
C ARG A 103 12.81 -34.24 19.74
N GLY A 104 13.50 -33.56 20.65
CA GLY A 104 13.66 -32.11 20.69
C GLY A 104 12.47 -31.34 21.28
N GLU A 105 12.73 -30.10 21.70
CA GLU A 105 11.75 -29.23 22.35
C GLU A 105 10.52 -28.95 21.48
N ALA A 106 10.70 -28.80 20.17
CA ALA A 106 9.59 -28.57 19.25
C ALA A 106 8.55 -29.70 19.26
N TYR A 107 8.99 -30.95 19.40
CA TYR A 107 8.06 -32.08 19.54
C TYR A 107 7.33 -32.04 20.90
N ALA A 108 8.04 -31.75 21.98
CA ALA A 108 7.43 -31.63 23.31
C ALA A 108 6.34 -30.56 23.33
N GLU A 109 6.60 -29.40 22.75
CA GLU A 109 5.63 -28.32 22.61
C GLU A 109 4.43 -28.73 21.75
N MET A 110 4.67 -29.36 20.60
CA MET A 110 3.61 -29.85 19.71
C MET A 110 2.74 -30.89 20.44
N ARG A 111 3.34 -31.85 21.15
CA ARG A 111 2.60 -32.86 21.93
C ARG A 111 1.77 -32.23 23.04
N PHE A 112 2.33 -31.25 23.74
CA PHE A 112 1.60 -30.48 24.74
C PHE A 112 0.37 -29.80 24.18
N ARG A 113 0.51 -29.13 23.06
CA ARG A 113 -0.62 -28.49 22.34
C ARG A 113 -1.68 -29.51 21.94
N ARG A 114 -1.28 -30.69 21.44
CA ARG A 114 -2.21 -31.79 21.11
C ARG A 114 -3.00 -32.27 22.32
N ILE A 115 -2.32 -32.52 23.45
CA ILE A 115 -2.98 -32.92 24.68
C ILE A 115 -4.03 -31.88 25.08
N ARG A 116 -3.65 -30.62 25.10
CA ARG A 116 -4.56 -29.52 25.43
C ARG A 116 -5.74 -29.39 24.46
N HIS A 117 -5.51 -29.58 23.18
CA HIS A 117 -6.57 -29.56 22.20
C HIS A 117 -7.49 -30.77 22.28
N GLN A 118 -6.95 -31.95 22.38
CA GLN A 118 -7.72 -33.21 22.38
C GLN A 118 -8.48 -33.47 23.69
N VAL A 119 -7.99 -32.93 24.80
CA VAL A 119 -8.60 -33.05 26.12
C VAL A 119 -9.13 -31.70 26.57
N PRO A 120 -10.34 -31.35 26.17
CA PRO A 120 -10.95 -30.09 26.58
C PRO A 120 -11.17 -29.99 28.08
N PRO A 121 -11.37 -28.79 28.66
CA PRO A 121 -11.44 -28.56 30.09
C PRO A 121 -12.39 -29.48 30.87
N GLN A 122 -13.54 -29.80 30.28
CA GLN A 122 -14.54 -30.68 30.91
C GLN A 122 -14.12 -32.15 31.04
N ASP A 123 -13.15 -32.57 30.21
CA ASP A 123 -12.64 -33.95 30.20
C ASP A 123 -11.39 -34.12 31.10
N ARG A 124 -10.94 -33.02 31.70
CA ARG A 124 -9.81 -33.03 32.65
C ARG A 124 -10.30 -33.29 34.07
N LYS A 125 -9.43 -33.84 34.86
CA LYS A 125 -9.69 -34.09 36.29
C LYS A 125 -10.13 -32.80 36.98
N PRO A 126 -11.27 -32.77 37.67
CA PRO A 126 -11.64 -31.63 38.48
C PRO A 126 -10.57 -31.40 39.53
N ALA A 127 -10.12 -30.16 39.72
CA ALA A 127 -9.29 -29.79 40.85
C ALA A 127 -10.05 -30.22 42.12
N SER A 128 -9.42 -31.10 42.91
CA SER A 128 -10.00 -31.65 44.13
C SER A 128 -10.76 -30.58 44.91
N SER A 129 -12.06 -30.83 45.19
CA SER A 129 -12.98 -30.04 46.01
C SER A 129 -13.92 -29.02 45.35
N LEU A 130 -13.93 -28.81 44.05
CA LEU A 130 -15.08 -28.11 43.48
C LEU A 130 -16.03 -29.14 42.88
N SER A 131 -17.06 -29.45 43.67
CA SER A 131 -18.22 -30.17 43.20
C SER A 131 -18.68 -29.64 41.82
N THR A 132 -18.70 -30.60 40.85
CA THR A 132 -19.57 -30.59 39.68
C THR A 132 -19.79 -29.21 39.04
N ALA A 133 -19.10 -29.00 37.93
CA ALA A 133 -19.52 -28.18 36.83
C ALA A 133 -20.59 -27.11 37.10
N LYS A 134 -20.36 -26.20 38.02
CA LYS A 134 -20.96 -24.87 37.92
C LYS A 134 -20.31 -24.31 36.67
N LEU A 135 -21.08 -24.27 35.58
CA LEU A 135 -20.77 -23.37 34.49
C LEU A 135 -20.41 -22.03 35.12
N ASN A 136 -19.16 -21.60 35.02
CA ASN A 136 -18.71 -20.34 35.62
C ASN A 136 -19.30 -19.19 34.76
N LEU A 137 -20.62 -19.05 34.80
CA LEU A 137 -21.31 -17.96 34.16
C LEU A 137 -21.20 -16.70 35.01
N PRO A 138 -21.11 -15.51 34.40
CA PRO A 138 -21.23 -14.28 35.16
C PRO A 138 -22.55 -14.32 35.97
N PRO A 139 -22.57 -13.84 37.22
CA PRO A 139 -23.74 -13.94 38.12
C PRO A 139 -25.04 -13.37 37.53
N SER A 140 -24.92 -12.39 36.64
CA SER A 140 -26.06 -11.72 35.95
C SER A 140 -26.66 -12.53 34.80
N ASN A 141 -25.98 -13.59 34.33
CA ASN A 141 -26.31 -14.30 33.10
C ASN A 141 -26.39 -15.82 33.26
N ALA A 142 -26.50 -16.30 34.49
CA ALA A 142 -26.67 -17.73 34.76
C ALA A 142 -27.99 -18.22 34.15
N PRO A 143 -28.01 -19.27 33.30
CA PRO A 143 -29.27 -19.82 32.80
C PRO A 143 -30.11 -20.34 34.00
N ALA A 144 -31.41 -20.19 33.86
CA ALA A 144 -32.36 -20.58 34.90
C ALA A 144 -32.34 -22.08 35.27
N ASN A 145 -31.63 -22.91 34.49
CA ASN A 145 -31.62 -24.37 34.64
C ASN A 145 -30.20 -24.98 34.70
N LEU A 146 -29.29 -24.38 35.47
CA LEU A 146 -27.91 -24.86 35.68
C LEU A 146 -27.86 -26.30 36.24
N GLU A 147 -28.85 -26.69 37.05
CA GLU A 147 -28.91 -28.05 37.61
C GLU A 147 -29.24 -29.08 36.55
N GLY A 148 -30.14 -28.77 35.61
CA GLY A 148 -30.48 -29.65 34.50
C GLY A 148 -29.28 -29.88 33.58
N GLU A 149 -28.59 -28.80 33.22
CA GLU A 149 -27.39 -28.86 32.39
C GLU A 149 -26.25 -29.68 33.04
N SER A 150 -26.03 -29.51 34.36
CA SER A 150 -25.07 -30.28 35.13
C SER A 150 -25.42 -31.78 35.15
N ARG A 151 -26.69 -32.13 35.25
CA ARG A 151 -27.14 -33.54 35.20
C ARG A 151 -26.94 -34.15 33.80
N GLU A 152 -27.22 -33.43 32.77
CA GLU A 152 -26.96 -33.88 31.40
C GLU A 152 -25.47 -34.05 31.10
N ALA A 153 -24.63 -33.11 31.52
CA ALA A 153 -23.18 -33.23 31.44
C ALA A 153 -22.65 -34.47 32.16
N THR A 154 -23.17 -34.74 33.40
CA THR A 154 -22.83 -35.94 34.17
C THR A 154 -23.28 -37.22 33.46
N ARG A 155 -24.49 -37.25 32.91
CA ARG A 155 -24.99 -38.38 32.10
C ARG A 155 -24.12 -38.63 30.88
N PHE A 156 -23.74 -37.57 30.18
CA PHE A 156 -22.83 -37.66 29.02
C PHE A 156 -21.47 -38.24 29.44
N GLN A 157 -20.85 -37.74 30.50
CA GLN A 157 -19.60 -38.29 31.04
C GLN A 157 -19.71 -39.75 31.45
N ASN A 158 -20.80 -40.12 32.11
CA ASN A 158 -21.05 -41.50 32.53
C ASN A 158 -21.33 -42.43 31.33
N SER A 159 -22.03 -41.98 30.31
CA SER A 159 -22.26 -42.74 29.07
C SER A 159 -20.97 -42.93 28.27
N ARG A 160 -20.13 -41.92 28.29
CA ARG A 160 -18.80 -41.94 27.70
C ARG A 160 -17.94 -43.08 28.22
N ASN A 161 -17.96 -43.33 29.51
CA ASN A 161 -17.12 -44.33 30.14
C ASN A 161 -17.52 -45.80 29.83
N ARG A 162 -18.57 -46.05 29.05
CA ARG A 162 -19.12 -47.39 28.93
C ARG A 162 -18.95 -48.12 27.59
N ARG A 163 -18.76 -47.48 26.44
CA ARG A 163 -18.83 -48.26 25.17
C ARG A 163 -17.95 -47.83 24.00
N ASP A 164 -17.56 -46.58 23.88
CA ASP A 164 -17.02 -46.08 22.61
C ASP A 164 -15.57 -45.60 22.67
N PHE A 165 -14.88 -45.80 23.78
CA PHE A 165 -13.55 -45.26 24.04
C PHE A 165 -12.49 -46.35 24.13
N GLY A 166 -11.35 -46.04 23.54
CA GLY A 166 -10.14 -46.84 23.63
C GLY A 166 -8.90 -45.96 23.74
N ILE A 167 -7.77 -46.59 23.98
CA ILE A 167 -6.46 -45.94 23.87
C ILE A 167 -5.76 -46.51 22.66
N GLY A 168 -5.20 -45.64 21.82
CA GLY A 168 -4.49 -45.99 20.60
C GLY A 168 -3.18 -46.72 20.87
N ARG A 169 -3.27 -47.99 21.36
CA ARG A 169 -2.09 -48.80 21.67
C ARG A 169 -1.41 -49.32 20.42
N VAL A 170 -0.10 -49.26 20.44
CA VAL A 170 0.73 -49.83 19.36
C VAL A 170 0.96 -51.31 19.64
N GLU A 171 0.77 -52.14 18.62
CA GLU A 171 1.05 -53.57 18.67
C GLU A 171 1.76 -54.06 17.40
N ARG A 172 2.28 -55.28 17.41
CA ARG A 172 2.88 -55.92 16.24
C ARG A 172 1.81 -56.67 15.42
N ALA A 173 1.81 -56.48 14.10
CA ALA A 173 0.94 -57.22 13.21
C ALA A 173 1.26 -58.71 13.26
N SER A 174 0.23 -59.54 13.48
CA SER A 174 0.38 -61.02 13.61
C SER A 174 0.37 -61.71 12.24
N ALA A 175 1.07 -62.86 12.11
CA ALA A 175 1.31 -63.60 10.86
C ALA A 175 0.06 -64.18 10.17
N LYS A 176 -1.12 -64.12 10.76
CA LYS A 176 -2.27 -64.90 10.30
C LYS A 176 -3.21 -64.21 9.32
N ALA A 177 -3.05 -62.92 9.06
CA ALA A 177 -3.89 -62.21 8.10
C ALA A 177 -3.12 -61.04 7.45
N THR A 178 -3.35 -60.82 6.18
CA THR A 178 -2.93 -59.59 5.51
C THR A 178 -3.72 -58.42 6.09
N VAL A 179 -3.03 -57.51 6.77
CA VAL A 179 -3.62 -56.35 7.41
C VAL A 179 -3.42 -55.15 6.48
N VAL A 180 -4.49 -54.45 6.20
CA VAL A 180 -4.45 -53.23 5.40
C VAL A 180 -4.75 -52.04 6.28
N CYS A 181 -4.00 -50.99 6.14
CA CYS A 181 -4.23 -49.74 6.86
C CYS A 181 -5.54 -49.07 6.42
N ALA A 182 -6.40 -48.79 7.35
CA ALA A 182 -7.70 -48.20 7.07
C ALA A 182 -7.66 -46.74 6.57
N GLU A 183 -6.52 -46.08 6.69
CA GLU A 183 -6.33 -44.70 6.19
C GLU A 183 -5.67 -44.68 4.81
N CYS A 184 -4.46 -45.25 4.68
CA CYS A 184 -3.68 -45.17 3.43
C CYS A 184 -3.93 -46.35 2.48
N SER A 185 -4.65 -47.36 2.92
CA SER A 185 -4.93 -48.59 2.12
C SER A 185 -3.68 -49.42 1.77
N GLU A 186 -2.53 -49.12 2.33
CA GLU A 186 -1.29 -49.90 2.17
C GLU A 186 -1.27 -51.08 3.13
N GLN A 187 -0.54 -52.13 2.74
CA GLN A 187 -0.42 -53.33 3.59
C GLN A 187 0.49 -53.04 4.79
N ILE A 188 0.07 -53.52 5.94
CA ILE A 188 0.88 -53.58 7.16
C ILE A 188 1.54 -54.94 7.20
N GLY A 189 2.86 -54.95 7.05
CA GLY A 189 3.64 -56.19 6.98
C GLY A 189 3.73 -56.95 8.30
N PHE A 190 4.14 -58.22 8.19
CA PHE A 190 4.35 -59.06 9.37
C PHE A 190 5.36 -58.45 10.31
N ARG A 191 5.01 -58.33 11.60
CA ARG A 191 5.79 -57.68 12.66
C ARG A 191 5.96 -56.17 12.52
N GLU A 192 5.33 -55.54 11.55
CA GLU A 192 5.26 -54.09 11.55
C GLU A 192 4.38 -53.60 12.71
N PHE A 193 4.60 -52.34 13.10
CA PHE A 193 3.79 -51.72 14.13
C PHE A 193 2.45 -51.28 13.55
N CYS A 194 1.39 -51.54 14.30
CA CYS A 194 0.06 -51.10 13.95
C CYS A 194 -0.72 -50.67 15.19
N VAL A 195 -1.77 -49.90 14.98
CA VAL A 195 -2.81 -49.59 15.96
C VAL A 195 -4.06 -50.32 15.55
N ARG A 196 -4.59 -51.15 16.44
CA ARG A 196 -5.88 -51.83 16.19
C ARG A 196 -6.92 -51.31 17.17
N ILE A 197 -8.12 -51.08 16.65
CA ILE A 197 -9.28 -50.81 17.48
C ILE A 197 -9.82 -52.17 17.99
N ARG A 198 -9.69 -52.35 19.29
CA ARG A 198 -10.37 -53.44 19.97
C ARG A 198 -11.64 -52.90 20.58
N PRO A 199 -12.81 -53.26 20.11
CA PRO A 199 -14.04 -52.97 20.82
C PRO A 199 -14.05 -53.81 22.08
N GLU A 200 -13.60 -53.20 23.19
CA GLU A 200 -13.60 -53.83 24.53
C GLU A 200 -15.02 -54.28 24.97
N HIS A 201 -16.03 -53.98 24.18
CA HIS A 201 -17.42 -54.18 24.50
C HIS A 201 -18.32 -54.73 23.34
N ARG A 202 -17.76 -55.37 22.32
CA ARG A 202 -18.60 -56.29 21.55
C ARG A 202 -18.80 -57.56 22.39
N LEU A 203 -19.70 -57.45 23.35
CA LEU A 203 -20.34 -58.58 23.97
C LEU A 203 -21.33 -59.18 22.99
N SER A 204 -20.87 -59.99 22.04
CA SER A 204 -21.59 -61.10 21.44
C SER A 204 -20.69 -61.85 20.46
N ASP A 205 -20.28 -63.03 20.87
CA ASP A 205 -20.20 -64.26 20.12
C ASP A 205 -19.53 -64.33 18.73
N SER A 206 -18.53 -63.54 18.45
CA SER A 206 -17.63 -63.89 17.35
C SER A 206 -16.19 -63.81 17.79
N SER A 207 -15.62 -64.98 18.01
CA SER A 207 -14.20 -65.24 18.32
C SER A 207 -13.25 -64.86 17.14
N ASP A 208 -13.72 -64.14 16.17
CA ASP A 208 -12.97 -63.81 14.98
C ASP A 208 -12.41 -62.37 15.08
N ASN A 209 -11.24 -62.25 15.62
CA ASN A 209 -10.46 -61.01 15.78
C ASN A 209 -9.82 -60.55 14.47
N SER A 210 -10.17 -61.19 13.33
CA SER A 210 -9.53 -60.99 12.04
C SER A 210 -9.97 -59.70 11.30
N TYR A 211 -11.06 -59.06 11.68
CA TYR A 211 -11.67 -57.92 10.98
C TYR A 211 -11.63 -56.58 11.71
N ALA A 212 -10.84 -56.47 12.81
CA ALA A 212 -10.68 -55.17 13.46
C ALA A 212 -9.83 -54.24 12.55
N PRO A 213 -10.34 -53.06 12.22
CA PRO A 213 -9.57 -52.12 11.41
C PRO A 213 -8.24 -51.77 12.10
N ALA A 214 -7.20 -51.66 11.30
CA ALA A 214 -5.85 -51.33 11.76
C ALA A 214 -5.28 -50.16 10.96
N TRP A 215 -4.35 -49.45 11.59
CA TRP A 215 -3.65 -48.30 11.01
C TRP A 215 -2.14 -48.46 11.24
N HIS A 216 -1.33 -47.89 10.36
CA HIS A 216 0.05 -47.60 10.72
C HIS A 216 0.04 -46.56 11.86
N PRO A 217 1.05 -46.57 12.76
CA PRO A 217 1.10 -45.59 13.86
C PRO A 217 0.99 -44.14 13.39
N GLY A 218 1.61 -43.78 12.28
CA GLY A 218 1.52 -42.45 11.67
C GLY A 218 0.17 -42.11 11.04
N CYS A 219 -0.64 -43.12 10.71
CA CYS A 219 -1.96 -42.96 10.08
C CYS A 219 -3.12 -42.92 11.07
N PHE A 220 -2.91 -43.30 12.32
CA PHE A 220 -3.96 -43.31 13.34
C PHE A 220 -4.25 -41.90 13.86
N ARG A 221 -5.21 -41.24 13.21
CA ARG A 221 -5.50 -39.81 13.43
C ARG A 221 -6.99 -39.56 13.65
N CYS A 222 -7.30 -38.44 14.28
CA CYS A 222 -8.69 -37.98 14.40
C CYS A 222 -9.25 -37.63 13.02
N SER A 223 -10.39 -38.21 12.66
CA SER A 223 -11.02 -37.99 11.34
C SER A 223 -11.50 -36.56 11.07
N ASN A 224 -11.52 -35.70 12.10
CA ASN A 224 -11.92 -34.31 11.94
C ASN A 224 -10.74 -33.32 11.94
N CYS A 225 -9.76 -33.47 12.84
CA CYS A 225 -8.63 -32.53 12.93
C CYS A 225 -7.29 -33.10 12.44
N SER A 226 -7.28 -34.36 11.99
CA SER A 226 -6.07 -35.06 11.55
C SER A 226 -4.94 -35.15 12.61
N GLU A 227 -5.24 -34.81 13.85
CA GLU A 227 -4.29 -34.92 14.95
C GLU A 227 -4.05 -36.38 15.34
N HIS A 228 -2.81 -36.67 15.73
CA HIS A 228 -2.37 -38.01 16.06
C HIS A 228 -3.06 -38.58 17.31
N LEU A 229 -3.48 -39.84 17.27
CA LEU A 229 -4.22 -40.51 18.33
C LEU A 229 -3.46 -41.67 18.96
N VAL A 230 -2.23 -41.96 18.54
CA VAL A 230 -1.42 -42.99 19.17
C VAL A 230 -1.15 -42.60 20.62
N ASP A 231 -1.45 -43.54 21.52
CA ASP A 231 -1.36 -43.42 22.99
C ASP A 231 -2.28 -42.32 23.58
N PHE A 232 -3.26 -41.86 22.78
CA PHE A 232 -4.32 -40.98 23.27
C PHE A 232 -5.64 -41.75 23.42
N VAL A 233 -6.50 -41.23 24.25
CA VAL A 233 -7.88 -41.72 24.33
C VAL A 233 -8.60 -41.25 23.06
N TYR A 234 -9.17 -42.19 22.34
CA TYR A 234 -10.00 -41.93 21.17
C TYR A 234 -11.42 -42.42 21.39
N ALA A 235 -12.33 -41.85 20.69
CA ALA A 235 -13.70 -42.31 20.55
C ALA A 235 -13.91 -42.92 19.18
N TRP A 236 -14.71 -43.98 19.13
CA TRP A 236 -15.11 -44.64 17.90
C TRP A 236 -16.55 -44.32 17.59
N LEU A 237 -16.80 -43.65 16.48
CA LEU A 237 -18.12 -43.23 16.07
C LEU A 237 -18.28 -43.37 14.53
N ASN A 238 -19.37 -43.99 14.09
CA ASN A 238 -19.68 -44.17 12.66
C ASN A 238 -18.53 -44.76 11.82
N GLY A 239 -17.80 -45.72 12.39
CA GLY A 239 -16.69 -46.39 11.71
C GLY A 239 -15.39 -45.60 11.63
N LYS A 240 -15.25 -44.51 12.39
CA LYS A 240 -14.08 -43.62 12.37
C LYS A 240 -13.56 -43.24 13.77
N PRO A 241 -12.25 -43.01 13.91
CA PRO A 241 -11.66 -42.56 15.17
C PRO A 241 -11.74 -41.04 15.33
N TYR A 242 -12.05 -40.56 16.50
CA TYR A 242 -12.10 -39.15 16.89
C TYR A 242 -11.38 -38.90 18.19
N CYS A 243 -10.77 -37.72 18.34
CA CYS A 243 -10.32 -37.28 19.65
C CYS A 243 -11.54 -36.89 20.53
N LEU A 244 -11.35 -36.81 21.83
CA LEU A 244 -12.43 -36.49 22.79
C LEU A 244 -13.14 -35.17 22.44
N ARG A 245 -12.39 -34.18 22.02
CA ARG A 245 -12.93 -32.88 21.63
C ARG A 245 -13.96 -33.00 20.47
N HIS A 246 -13.56 -33.63 19.38
CA HIS A 246 -14.40 -33.73 18.20
C HIS A 246 -15.55 -34.74 18.37
N TYR A 247 -15.32 -35.80 19.12
CA TYR A 247 -16.41 -36.69 19.53
C TYR A 247 -17.50 -35.91 20.29
N GLY A 248 -17.08 -35.11 21.30
CA GLY A 248 -18.03 -34.29 22.04
C GLY A 248 -18.79 -33.31 21.15
N GLN A 249 -18.09 -32.64 20.21
CA GLN A 249 -18.69 -31.69 19.27
C GLN A 249 -19.68 -32.31 18.28
N MET A 250 -19.54 -33.61 17.96
CA MET A 250 -20.51 -34.30 17.12
C MET A 250 -21.82 -34.61 17.85
N ILE A 251 -21.80 -34.62 19.16
CA ILE A 251 -22.96 -34.96 20.01
C ILE A 251 -23.64 -33.69 20.54
N ARG A 252 -22.87 -32.69 20.92
CA ARG A 252 -23.35 -31.42 21.49
C ARG A 252 -22.50 -30.25 20.96
N PRO A 253 -23.10 -29.09 20.74
CA PRO A 253 -22.34 -27.88 20.39
C PRO A 253 -21.35 -27.51 21.50
N ARG A 254 -20.27 -26.84 21.14
CA ARG A 254 -19.24 -26.39 22.06
C ARG A 254 -19.20 -24.88 22.11
N CYS A 255 -19.19 -24.35 23.34
CA CYS A 255 -19.09 -22.93 23.56
C CYS A 255 -17.69 -22.41 23.17
N ALA A 256 -17.61 -21.52 22.22
CA ALA A 256 -16.36 -20.93 21.76
C ALA A 256 -15.64 -20.10 22.84
N THR A 257 -16.37 -19.58 23.81
CA THR A 257 -15.80 -18.73 24.87
C THR A 257 -15.15 -19.50 26.00
N CYS A 258 -15.79 -20.56 26.50
CA CYS A 258 -15.29 -21.32 27.66
C CYS A 258 -14.76 -22.72 27.30
N ASP A 259 -14.91 -23.11 26.06
CA ASP A 259 -14.48 -24.40 25.52
C ASP A 259 -15.20 -25.63 26.11
N HIS A 260 -16.34 -25.42 26.79
CA HIS A 260 -17.19 -26.52 27.31
C HIS A 260 -18.29 -26.87 26.33
N LEU A 261 -18.78 -28.13 26.36
CA LEU A 261 -19.96 -28.53 25.62
C LEU A 261 -21.21 -27.85 26.19
N ILE A 262 -22.13 -27.51 25.31
CA ILE A 262 -23.41 -26.89 25.67
C ILE A 262 -24.45 -28.00 25.79
N PHE A 263 -24.97 -28.23 26.99
CA PHE A 263 -26.00 -29.22 27.25
C PHE A 263 -27.40 -28.60 27.34
N SER A 264 -27.48 -27.27 27.42
CA SER A 264 -28.71 -26.53 27.37
C SER A 264 -29.33 -26.58 25.95
N GLU A 265 -30.65 -26.60 25.89
CA GLU A 265 -31.38 -26.44 24.61
C GLU A 265 -31.29 -24.99 24.08
N GLU A 266 -31.13 -24.03 24.99
CA GLU A 266 -30.96 -22.63 24.66
C GLU A 266 -29.49 -22.24 24.65
N TYR A 267 -29.01 -21.72 23.53
CA TYR A 267 -27.66 -21.17 23.37
C TYR A 267 -27.66 -20.02 22.35
N THR A 268 -26.63 -19.23 22.40
CA THR A 268 -26.46 -18.10 21.46
C THR A 268 -25.56 -18.53 20.31
N ARG A 269 -26.04 -18.34 19.08
CA ARG A 269 -25.20 -18.45 17.89
C ARG A 269 -24.82 -17.06 17.39
N ALA A 270 -23.54 -16.77 17.38
CA ALA A 270 -23.00 -15.50 16.91
C ALA A 270 -21.63 -15.71 16.27
N MET A 271 -21.30 -14.99 15.22
CA MET A 271 -20.00 -15.09 14.53
C MET A 271 -19.70 -16.52 14.05
N ASP A 272 -20.73 -17.23 13.57
CA ASP A 272 -20.67 -18.65 13.16
C ASP A 272 -20.18 -19.63 14.25
N GLN A 273 -20.29 -19.24 15.51
CA GLN A 273 -19.92 -20.03 16.67
C GLN A 273 -21.05 -20.11 17.68
N GLU A 274 -21.07 -21.21 18.45
CA GLU A 274 -22.04 -21.41 19.52
C GLU A 274 -21.45 -20.97 20.87
N HIS A 275 -22.30 -20.36 21.68
CA HIS A 275 -21.97 -19.87 23.01
C HIS A 275 -23.07 -20.23 24.01
N HIS A 276 -22.74 -20.56 25.25
CA HIS A 276 -23.74 -20.53 26.32
C HIS A 276 -24.39 -19.14 26.36
N THR A 277 -25.63 -19.07 26.72
CA THR A 277 -26.44 -17.83 26.67
C THR A 277 -25.76 -16.64 27.32
N GLY A 278 -25.03 -16.83 28.43
CA GLY A 278 -24.29 -15.75 29.10
C GLY A 278 -22.87 -15.53 28.63
N HIS A 279 -22.30 -16.46 27.83
CA HIS A 279 -20.89 -16.41 27.44
C HIS A 279 -20.63 -15.60 26.16
N PHE A 280 -21.65 -15.30 25.38
CA PHE A 280 -21.54 -14.29 24.33
C PHE A 280 -21.60 -12.91 24.95
N ALA A 281 -20.47 -12.35 25.29
CA ALA A 281 -20.36 -11.16 26.12
C ALA A 281 -19.27 -10.20 25.62
N CYS A 282 -19.44 -8.92 25.94
CA CYS A 282 -18.49 -7.87 25.62
C CYS A 282 -17.09 -8.20 26.11
N ARG A 283 -16.08 -8.06 25.24
CA ARG A 283 -14.69 -8.34 25.57
C ARG A 283 -14.15 -7.49 26.73
N SER A 284 -14.68 -6.29 26.91
CA SER A 284 -14.17 -5.32 27.87
C SER A 284 -14.86 -5.33 29.22
N CYS A 285 -16.15 -5.61 29.28
CA CYS A 285 -16.94 -5.49 30.51
C CYS A 285 -17.76 -6.73 30.86
N ASP A 286 -17.64 -7.79 30.08
CA ASP A 286 -18.32 -9.08 30.27
C ASP A 286 -19.86 -9.03 30.32
N VAL A 287 -20.46 -7.89 29.94
CA VAL A 287 -21.93 -7.81 29.80
C VAL A 287 -22.37 -8.69 28.63
N SER A 288 -23.44 -9.47 28.83
CA SER A 288 -24.01 -10.31 27.77
C SER A 288 -24.42 -9.48 26.56
N LEU A 289 -24.09 -9.98 25.38
CA LEU A 289 -24.48 -9.38 24.09
C LEU A 289 -25.63 -10.13 23.43
N THR A 290 -26.17 -11.15 24.09
CA THR A 290 -27.29 -11.94 23.57
C THR A 290 -28.51 -11.03 23.40
N GLY A 291 -29.01 -10.92 22.14
CA GLY A 291 -30.13 -10.04 21.80
C GLY A 291 -29.80 -8.55 21.79
N GLN A 292 -28.53 -8.17 21.94
CA GLN A 292 -28.09 -6.77 21.93
C GLN A 292 -27.26 -6.45 20.68
N ARG A 293 -27.22 -5.19 20.30
CA ARG A 293 -26.32 -4.70 19.25
C ARG A 293 -24.89 -4.68 19.78
N TYR A 294 -23.96 -5.14 18.94
CA TYR A 294 -22.54 -5.16 19.26
C TYR A 294 -21.71 -4.77 18.04
N ILE A 295 -20.46 -4.44 18.28
CA ILE A 295 -19.49 -4.12 17.22
C ILE A 295 -18.30 -5.07 17.35
N LEU A 296 -17.85 -5.58 16.21
CA LEU A 296 -16.64 -6.36 16.12
C LEU A 296 -15.43 -5.44 15.91
N ARG A 297 -14.42 -5.62 16.72
CA ARG A 297 -13.11 -5.03 16.54
C ARG A 297 -12.05 -6.12 16.73
N ASP A 298 -11.21 -6.31 15.72
CA ASP A 298 -10.17 -7.36 15.73
C ASP A 298 -10.76 -8.76 16.05
N GLU A 299 -11.90 -9.08 15.45
CA GLU A 299 -12.71 -10.29 15.65
C GLU A 299 -13.29 -10.46 17.07
N GLU A 300 -13.15 -9.47 17.94
CA GLU A 300 -13.66 -9.49 19.30
C GLU A 300 -14.95 -8.65 19.42
N PRO A 301 -15.99 -9.17 20.09
CA PRO A 301 -17.25 -8.46 20.26
C PRO A 301 -17.20 -7.45 21.42
N HIS A 302 -17.65 -6.24 21.16
CA HIS A 302 -17.78 -5.16 22.15
C HIS A 302 -19.20 -4.63 22.21
N CYS A 303 -19.70 -4.33 23.41
CA CYS A 303 -20.91 -3.54 23.56
C CYS A 303 -20.66 -2.10 23.07
N LEU A 304 -21.71 -1.41 22.66
CA LEU A 304 -21.60 -0.05 22.12
C LEU A 304 -20.86 0.89 23.08
N ALA A 305 -21.21 0.85 24.37
CA ALA A 305 -20.59 1.70 25.39
C ALA A 305 -19.08 1.48 25.54
N CYS A 306 -18.62 0.21 25.55
CA CYS A 306 -17.20 -0.09 25.64
C CYS A 306 -16.45 0.24 24.36
N TYR A 307 -17.08 0.03 23.20
CA TYR A 307 -16.51 0.43 21.93
C TYR A 307 -16.32 1.95 21.86
N GLU A 308 -17.36 2.70 22.22
CA GLU A 308 -17.31 4.17 22.24
C GLU A 308 -16.27 4.70 23.23
N ALA A 309 -16.20 4.14 24.42
CA ALA A 309 -15.22 4.56 25.41
C ALA A 309 -13.78 4.35 24.97
N LYS A 310 -13.48 3.19 24.35
CA LYS A 310 -12.10 2.79 24.02
C LYS A 310 -11.65 3.18 22.62
N PHE A 311 -12.55 3.10 21.63
CA PHE A 311 -12.19 3.14 20.22
C PHE A 311 -12.85 4.27 19.44
N ALA A 312 -13.92 4.88 19.97
CA ALA A 312 -14.58 5.96 19.25
C ALA A 312 -13.68 7.19 19.16
N ASN A 313 -13.62 7.75 17.97
CA ASN A 313 -12.89 8.97 17.73
C ASN A 313 -13.54 10.16 18.45
N THR A 314 -12.76 11.17 18.75
CA THR A 314 -13.25 12.39 19.37
C THR A 314 -13.52 13.43 18.29
N CYS A 315 -14.71 14.00 18.30
CA CYS A 315 -15.07 15.06 17.37
C CYS A 315 -14.24 16.31 17.61
N GLU A 316 -13.58 16.81 16.57
CA GLU A 316 -12.72 17.99 16.68
C GLU A 316 -13.50 19.26 17.08
N GLN A 317 -14.77 19.36 16.68
CA GLN A 317 -15.59 20.53 16.92
C GLN A 317 -16.23 20.57 18.32
N CYS A 318 -16.90 19.49 18.75
CA CYS A 318 -17.60 19.47 20.05
C CYS A 318 -16.81 18.79 21.16
N LYS A 319 -15.68 18.14 20.83
CA LYS A 319 -14.82 17.38 21.76
C LYS A 319 -15.51 16.18 22.43
N GLU A 320 -16.67 15.77 21.92
CA GLU A 320 -17.38 14.58 22.36
C GLU A 320 -16.99 13.37 21.50
N LYS A 321 -17.21 12.17 22.03
CA LYS A 321 -17.00 10.92 21.30
C LYS A 321 -18.01 10.76 20.16
N ILE A 322 -17.52 10.28 19.01
CA ILE A 322 -18.38 9.99 17.85
C ILE A 322 -18.94 8.57 18.04
N GLY A 323 -20.20 8.49 18.49
CA GLY A 323 -20.86 7.23 18.79
C GLY A 323 -21.11 6.38 17.53
N CYS A 324 -21.38 5.10 17.77
CA CYS A 324 -21.58 4.11 16.70
C CYS A 324 -22.77 4.39 15.79
N ASP A 325 -23.76 5.14 16.28
CA ASP A 325 -24.93 5.56 15.51
C ASP A 325 -24.72 6.87 14.75
N SER A 326 -23.55 7.47 14.87
CA SER A 326 -23.16 8.72 14.20
C SER A 326 -22.16 8.43 13.08
N LYS A 327 -22.37 9.08 11.94
CA LYS A 327 -21.41 9.01 10.84
C LYS A 327 -20.12 9.75 11.23
N ASP A 328 -19.02 9.06 11.22
CA ASP A 328 -17.69 9.62 11.45
C ASP A 328 -17.12 10.14 10.14
N LEU A 329 -16.89 11.43 10.06
CA LEU A 329 -16.24 12.08 8.93
C LEU A 329 -14.81 12.42 9.30
N SER A 330 -13.85 11.85 8.55
CA SER A 330 -12.42 12.05 8.80
C SER A 330 -11.74 12.85 7.68
N PHE A 331 -10.88 13.75 8.10
CA PHE A 331 -10.00 14.50 7.19
C PHE A 331 -8.70 14.89 7.90
N LYS A 332 -7.55 14.57 7.30
CA LYS A 332 -6.21 14.82 7.87
C LYS A 332 -6.08 14.35 9.32
N GLU A 333 -6.44 13.08 9.56
CA GLU A 333 -6.39 12.42 10.87
C GLU A 333 -7.26 13.07 11.97
N ARG A 334 -8.16 13.97 11.61
CA ARG A 334 -9.16 14.56 12.49
C ARG A 334 -10.53 14.01 12.15
N HIS A 335 -11.40 13.98 13.14
CA HIS A 335 -12.72 13.36 13.05
C HIS A 335 -13.83 14.32 13.49
N TRP A 336 -14.98 14.22 12.83
CA TRP A 336 -16.15 15.04 13.14
C TRP A 336 -17.43 14.21 13.04
N HIS A 337 -18.40 14.53 13.90
CA HIS A 337 -19.76 14.13 13.63
C HIS A 337 -20.23 14.78 12.32
N GLU A 338 -21.10 14.11 11.59
CA GLU A 338 -21.70 14.68 10.37
C GLU A 338 -22.33 16.06 10.63
N LYS A 339 -23.01 16.22 11.79
CA LYS A 339 -23.60 17.50 12.20
C LYS A 339 -22.58 18.57 12.58
N CYS A 340 -21.37 18.18 12.92
CA CYS A 340 -20.28 19.09 13.32
C CYS A 340 -19.36 19.46 12.16
N PHE A 341 -19.41 18.72 11.06
CA PHE A 341 -18.58 18.98 9.88
C PHE A 341 -19.18 20.12 9.05
N LYS A 342 -18.90 21.35 9.47
CA LYS A 342 -19.52 22.57 8.94
C LYS A 342 -18.48 23.60 8.50
N CYS A 343 -18.91 24.45 7.58
CA CYS A 343 -18.13 25.62 7.18
C CYS A 343 -18.01 26.61 8.35
N SER A 344 -16.79 27.01 8.67
CA SER A 344 -16.50 27.99 9.75
C SER A 344 -17.06 29.39 9.48
N ALA A 345 -17.44 29.70 8.25
CA ALA A 345 -17.96 31.01 7.89
C ALA A 345 -19.49 31.06 7.84
N CYS A 346 -20.14 30.08 7.20
CA CYS A 346 -21.59 30.09 6.98
C CYS A 346 -22.33 28.97 7.72
N ASN A 347 -21.64 28.13 8.48
CA ASN A 347 -22.20 27.00 9.22
C ASN A 347 -22.96 25.96 8.37
N THR A 348 -22.84 25.98 7.04
CA THR A 348 -23.41 24.97 6.16
C THR A 348 -22.67 23.65 6.32
N SER A 349 -23.39 22.52 6.31
CA SER A 349 -22.79 21.19 6.34
C SER A 349 -21.89 20.96 5.13
N LEU A 350 -20.73 20.34 5.39
CA LEU A 350 -19.72 19.99 4.38
C LEU A 350 -19.71 18.48 4.09
N ALA A 351 -20.59 17.69 4.68
CA ALA A 351 -20.58 16.23 4.61
C ALA A 351 -20.57 15.68 3.17
N ASP A 352 -21.31 16.31 2.26
CA ASP A 352 -21.45 15.87 0.87
C ASP A 352 -21.12 16.99 -0.13
N ARG A 353 -20.31 17.94 0.29
CA ARG A 353 -19.92 19.09 -0.54
C ARG A 353 -18.41 19.25 -0.62
N PRO A 354 -17.91 19.78 -1.73
CA PRO A 354 -16.51 20.15 -1.82
C PRO A 354 -16.18 21.25 -0.80
N PHE A 355 -15.06 21.09 -0.15
CA PHE A 355 -14.57 22.03 0.86
C PHE A 355 -13.08 22.27 0.73
N ALA A 356 -12.60 23.32 1.33
CA ALA A 356 -11.19 23.67 1.42
C ALA A 356 -10.81 23.98 2.87
N THR A 357 -9.53 23.88 3.17
CA THR A 357 -9.02 24.21 4.51
C THR A 357 -8.02 25.35 4.45
N LYS A 358 -8.12 26.27 5.39
CA LYS A 358 -7.18 27.35 5.60
C LYS A 358 -7.00 27.58 7.09
N ASP A 359 -5.76 27.62 7.55
CA ASP A 359 -5.41 27.84 8.97
C ASP A 359 -6.20 26.89 9.90
N ASP A 360 -6.20 25.60 9.54
CA ASP A 360 -6.91 24.51 10.23
C ASP A 360 -8.45 24.63 10.32
N GLN A 361 -9.02 25.58 9.63
CA GLN A 361 -10.49 25.74 9.56
C GLN A 361 -11.06 25.22 8.25
N LEU A 362 -12.29 24.76 8.31
CA LEU A 362 -13.02 24.19 7.20
C LEU A 362 -13.92 25.25 6.55
N TYR A 363 -13.88 25.36 5.23
CA TYR A 363 -14.70 26.31 4.46
C TYR A 363 -15.36 25.57 3.30
N CYS A 364 -16.63 25.89 3.01
CA CYS A 364 -17.21 25.52 1.72
C CYS A 364 -16.51 26.28 0.58
N SER A 365 -16.61 25.77 -0.64
CA SER A 365 -15.95 26.38 -1.80
C SER A 365 -16.28 27.86 -1.95
N ASP A 366 -17.56 28.22 -1.79
CA ASP A 366 -18.01 29.62 -1.95
C ASP A 366 -17.38 30.54 -0.90
N CYS A 367 -17.40 30.16 0.38
CA CYS A 367 -16.81 30.98 1.43
C CYS A 367 -15.27 31.01 1.36
N TYR A 368 -14.66 29.92 0.88
CA TYR A 368 -13.22 29.91 0.66
C TYR A 368 -12.82 30.86 -0.47
N ASP A 369 -13.54 30.79 -1.59
CA ASP A 369 -13.30 31.64 -2.76
C ASP A 369 -13.56 33.11 -2.42
N GLU A 370 -14.64 33.40 -1.71
CA GLU A 370 -14.97 34.76 -1.32
C GLU A 370 -13.90 35.41 -0.41
N ARG A 371 -13.33 34.63 0.52
CA ARG A 371 -12.37 35.15 1.51
C ARG A 371 -10.92 35.07 1.06
N PHE A 372 -10.54 34.02 0.34
CA PHE A 372 -9.14 33.68 0.11
C PHE A 372 -8.76 33.55 -1.37
N ALA A 373 -9.74 33.48 -2.28
CA ALA A 373 -9.40 33.38 -3.69
C ALA A 373 -8.80 34.71 -4.18
N ALA A 374 -7.83 34.59 -5.06
CA ALA A 374 -7.28 35.72 -5.75
C ALA A 374 -8.37 36.47 -6.51
N ARG A 375 -8.26 37.80 -6.60
CA ARG A 375 -9.20 38.64 -7.32
C ARG A 375 -8.63 39.07 -8.64
N CYS A 376 -9.48 39.17 -9.62
CA CYS A 376 -9.13 39.67 -10.95
C CYS A 376 -8.85 41.17 -10.89
N ASP A 377 -7.69 41.61 -11.34
CA ASP A 377 -7.33 43.03 -11.41
C ASP A 377 -8.19 43.85 -12.36
N GLY A 378 -8.91 43.18 -13.29
CA GLY A 378 -9.80 43.87 -14.23
C GLY A 378 -11.20 44.14 -13.69
N CYS A 379 -11.84 43.12 -13.04
CA CYS A 379 -13.23 43.24 -12.56
C CYS A 379 -13.39 43.09 -11.06
N GLN A 380 -12.29 42.84 -10.29
CA GLN A 380 -12.28 42.58 -8.84
C GLN A 380 -13.08 41.34 -8.43
N GLY A 381 -13.58 40.57 -9.38
CA GLY A 381 -14.25 39.29 -9.14
C GLY A 381 -13.27 38.19 -8.71
N VAL A 382 -13.75 37.21 -7.94
CA VAL A 382 -12.95 36.06 -7.49
C VAL A 382 -12.76 35.04 -8.59
N PHE A 383 -11.63 34.33 -8.57
CA PHE A 383 -11.38 33.19 -9.45
C PHE A 383 -12.02 31.94 -8.86
N LYS A 384 -13.09 31.48 -9.45
CA LYS A 384 -13.73 30.21 -9.06
C LYS A 384 -12.91 29.01 -9.47
N ALA A 385 -13.04 27.90 -8.77
CA ALA A 385 -12.39 26.64 -9.10
C ALA A 385 -12.69 26.23 -10.55
N GLY A 386 -11.64 25.92 -11.33
CA GLY A 386 -11.75 25.56 -12.74
C GLY A 386 -11.68 26.73 -13.73
N MET A 387 -11.72 27.99 -13.28
CA MET A 387 -11.50 29.14 -14.15
C MET A 387 -10.03 29.28 -14.55
N ARG A 388 -9.80 29.59 -15.83
CA ARG A 388 -8.47 29.93 -16.34
C ARG A 388 -8.05 31.31 -15.84
N LYS A 389 -6.85 31.36 -15.32
CA LYS A 389 -6.22 32.57 -14.80
C LYS A 389 -5.06 32.97 -15.69
N TYR A 390 -5.06 34.23 -16.10
CA TYR A 390 -3.95 34.85 -16.84
C TYR A 390 -3.16 35.74 -15.90
N GLU A 391 -1.86 35.51 -15.86
CA GLU A 391 -0.95 36.28 -15.02
C GLU A 391 0.08 37.00 -15.90
N TYR A 392 0.21 38.30 -15.65
CA TYR A 392 1.23 39.11 -16.28
C TYR A 392 1.69 40.23 -15.34
N ARG A 393 2.99 40.29 -15.10
CA ARG A 393 3.62 41.27 -14.22
C ARG A 393 3.04 41.29 -12.79
N GLY A 394 2.72 40.11 -12.23
CA GLY A 394 2.18 39.97 -10.89
C GLY A 394 0.69 40.30 -10.75
N GLN A 395 0.03 40.71 -11.82
CA GLN A 395 -1.41 40.94 -11.87
C GLN A 395 -2.11 39.74 -12.48
N GLN A 396 -3.39 39.53 -12.11
CA GLN A 396 -4.16 38.35 -12.50
C GLN A 396 -5.51 38.73 -13.08
N TRP A 397 -5.91 38.10 -14.18
CA TRP A 397 -7.16 38.38 -14.86
C TRP A 397 -7.92 37.12 -15.23
N HIS A 398 -9.26 37.21 -15.26
CA HIS A 398 -10.08 36.27 -15.98
C HIS A 398 -9.77 36.31 -17.46
N GLU A 399 -10.07 35.24 -18.17
CA GLU A 399 -9.89 35.17 -19.63
C GLU A 399 -10.61 36.34 -20.38
N GLU A 400 -11.81 36.66 -19.92
CA GLU A 400 -12.63 37.77 -20.50
C GLU A 400 -12.13 39.16 -20.06
N CYS A 401 -11.42 39.26 -18.95
CA CYS A 401 -10.90 40.51 -18.41
C CYS A 401 -9.52 40.88 -18.96
N PHE A 402 -8.78 39.91 -19.50
CA PHE A 402 -7.48 40.16 -20.11
C PHE A 402 -7.66 40.60 -21.55
N VAL A 403 -7.98 41.87 -21.72
CA VAL A 403 -8.41 42.46 -23.00
C VAL A 403 -7.37 43.39 -23.61
N CYS A 404 -7.37 43.49 -24.91
CA CYS A 404 -6.60 44.50 -25.65
C CYS A 404 -7.12 45.92 -25.36
N VAL A 405 -6.25 46.83 -24.99
CA VAL A 405 -6.62 48.23 -24.69
C VAL A 405 -7.27 48.93 -25.87
N GLU A 406 -6.93 48.55 -27.10
CA GLU A 406 -7.39 49.19 -28.33
C GLU A 406 -8.74 48.67 -28.81
N CYS A 407 -8.87 47.37 -28.99
CA CYS A 407 -10.10 46.76 -29.52
C CYS A 407 -11.03 46.17 -28.46
N LYS A 408 -10.63 46.18 -27.19
CA LYS A 408 -11.40 45.63 -26.05
C LYS A 408 -11.74 44.15 -26.18
N GLN A 409 -11.13 43.44 -27.12
CA GLN A 409 -11.36 41.99 -27.27
C GLN A 409 -10.44 41.20 -26.33
N PRO A 410 -10.91 40.06 -25.81
CA PRO A 410 -10.08 39.17 -24.99
C PRO A 410 -8.86 38.69 -25.78
N ILE A 411 -7.72 38.77 -25.14
CA ILE A 411 -6.44 38.31 -25.70
C ILE A 411 -6.31 36.79 -25.53
N GLY A 412 -6.72 36.27 -24.39
CA GLY A 412 -6.63 34.86 -24.08
C GLY A 412 -5.21 34.33 -24.19
N ALA A 413 -5.05 33.19 -24.82
CA ALA A 413 -3.74 32.56 -25.05
C ALA A 413 -2.97 33.13 -26.27
N LYS A 414 -3.49 34.18 -26.93
CA LYS A 414 -2.86 34.77 -28.09
C LYS A 414 -1.67 35.65 -27.68
N SER A 415 -0.72 35.79 -28.60
CA SER A 415 0.41 36.69 -28.40
C SER A 415 -0.04 38.14 -28.33
N PHE A 416 0.57 38.89 -27.45
CA PHE A 416 0.34 40.33 -27.28
C PHE A 416 1.66 41.10 -27.15
N ILE A 417 1.59 42.40 -27.31
CA ILE A 417 2.74 43.28 -27.19
C ILE A 417 2.46 44.28 -26.07
N PRO A 418 3.29 44.27 -25.01
CA PRO A 418 3.16 45.25 -23.96
C PRO A 418 3.63 46.64 -24.44
N ARG A 419 2.83 47.64 -24.12
CA ARG A 419 3.17 49.05 -24.39
C ARG A 419 2.66 49.92 -23.24
N ASP A 420 3.50 50.79 -22.69
CA ASP A 420 3.13 51.78 -21.67
C ASP A 420 2.28 51.17 -20.53
N ASN A 421 2.71 50.00 -20.01
CA ASN A 421 2.00 49.19 -19.00
C ASN A 421 0.63 48.62 -19.42
N GLN A 422 0.29 48.73 -20.71
CA GLN A 422 -0.94 48.20 -21.28
C GLN A 422 -0.65 47.03 -22.23
N VAL A 423 -1.63 46.18 -22.47
CA VAL A 423 -1.51 45.05 -23.38
C VAL A 423 -2.26 45.33 -24.67
N VAL A 424 -1.58 45.17 -25.81
CA VAL A 424 -2.13 45.39 -27.14
C VAL A 424 -2.04 44.07 -27.91
N CYS A 425 -3.13 43.64 -28.54
CA CYS A 425 -3.10 42.46 -29.40
C CYS A 425 -2.26 42.72 -30.65
N VAL A 426 -1.64 41.68 -31.20
CA VAL A 426 -0.77 41.80 -32.39
C VAL A 426 -1.46 42.52 -33.55
N PRO A 427 -2.73 42.23 -33.92
CA PRO A 427 -3.40 42.97 -35.01
C PRO A 427 -3.53 44.47 -34.75
N CYS A 428 -3.90 44.87 -33.54
CA CYS A 428 -4.00 46.30 -33.22
C CYS A 428 -2.63 46.98 -33.17
N TYR A 429 -1.61 46.29 -32.69
CA TYR A 429 -0.25 46.81 -32.74
C TYR A 429 0.25 46.99 -34.17
N GLU A 430 0.03 45.98 -35.04
CA GLU A 430 0.39 46.05 -36.44
C GLU A 430 -0.37 47.17 -37.17
N ALA A 431 -1.65 47.37 -36.84
CA ALA A 431 -2.46 48.41 -37.47
C ALA A 431 -2.00 49.83 -37.08
N LYS A 432 -1.74 50.08 -35.79
CA LYS A 432 -1.50 51.45 -35.29
C LYS A 432 -0.04 51.82 -35.08
N TYR A 433 0.81 50.84 -34.68
CA TYR A 433 2.13 51.14 -34.16
C TYR A 433 3.29 50.48 -34.93
N ALA A 434 3.00 49.48 -35.72
CA ALA A 434 4.07 48.79 -36.42
C ALA A 434 4.60 49.65 -37.59
N GLN A 435 5.90 49.64 -37.77
CA GLN A 435 6.55 50.30 -38.88
C GLN A 435 6.17 49.64 -40.19
N ARG A 436 5.82 50.46 -41.19
CA ARG A 436 5.49 49.98 -42.54
C ARG A 436 6.64 50.21 -43.50
N CYS A 437 6.88 49.25 -44.34
CA CYS A 437 7.91 49.32 -45.35
C CYS A 437 7.58 50.43 -46.40
N THR A 438 8.51 51.33 -46.64
CA THR A 438 8.35 52.42 -47.58
C THR A 438 8.09 51.94 -49.02
N LYS A 439 8.55 50.76 -49.41
CA LYS A 439 8.40 50.21 -50.76
C LYS A 439 7.06 49.49 -50.95
N CYS A 440 6.69 48.57 -50.05
CA CYS A 440 5.50 47.75 -50.24
C CYS A 440 4.33 48.15 -49.32
N SER A 441 4.52 49.12 -48.40
CA SER A 441 3.54 49.57 -47.41
C SER A 441 3.08 48.52 -46.41
N GLU A 442 3.62 47.30 -46.44
CA GLU A 442 3.30 46.23 -45.50
C GLU A 442 4.06 46.40 -44.18
N VAL A 443 3.54 45.75 -43.10
CA VAL A 443 4.10 45.81 -41.75
C VAL A 443 5.42 45.06 -41.68
N ILE A 444 6.43 45.68 -41.10
CA ILE A 444 7.73 45.04 -40.86
C ILE A 444 7.67 44.28 -39.55
N ARG A 445 7.47 42.96 -39.66
CA ARG A 445 7.33 42.08 -38.48
C ARG A 445 8.66 41.65 -37.85
N ARG A 446 9.71 41.48 -38.67
CA ARG A 446 11.05 41.08 -38.21
C ARG A 446 12.15 41.67 -39.07
N GLY A 447 13.18 42.20 -38.44
CA GLY A 447 14.46 42.45 -39.08
C GLY A 447 14.44 43.48 -40.22
N GLY A 448 13.74 44.58 -40.05
CA GLY A 448 13.75 45.69 -41.01
C GLY A 448 15.10 46.44 -41.07
N VAL A 449 15.29 47.24 -42.08
CA VAL A 449 16.41 48.19 -42.27
C VAL A 449 15.87 49.60 -42.27
N THR A 450 16.54 50.51 -41.60
CA THR A 450 16.20 51.93 -41.65
C THR A 450 17.18 52.63 -42.57
N TYR A 451 16.66 53.32 -43.55
CA TYR A 451 17.46 54.15 -44.44
C TYR A 451 16.89 55.56 -44.54
N LYS A 452 17.70 56.54 -44.20
CA LYS A 452 17.33 57.96 -44.11
C LYS A 452 16.05 58.20 -43.28
N GLY A 453 15.91 57.49 -42.15
CA GLY A 453 14.72 57.58 -41.27
C GLY A 453 13.51 56.77 -41.75
N ASN A 454 13.51 56.20 -42.93
CA ASN A 454 12.43 55.41 -43.49
C ASN A 454 12.66 53.90 -43.26
N PRO A 455 11.67 53.14 -42.81
CA PRO A 455 11.78 51.71 -42.59
C PRO A 455 11.55 50.90 -43.85
N TRP A 456 12.29 49.82 -44.01
CA TRP A 456 12.23 48.92 -45.17
C TRP A 456 12.33 47.46 -44.71
N HIS A 457 11.64 46.54 -45.39
CA HIS A 457 12.00 45.12 -45.27
C HIS A 457 13.40 44.91 -45.84
N LYS A 458 14.13 43.94 -45.35
CA LYS A 458 15.46 43.59 -45.88
C LYS A 458 15.39 43.25 -47.36
N GLU A 459 14.33 42.54 -47.76
CA GLU A 459 14.05 42.11 -49.12
C GLU A 459 13.60 43.29 -50.04
N CYS A 460 13.00 44.28 -49.43
CA CYS A 460 12.54 45.45 -50.13
C CYS A 460 13.61 46.52 -50.36
N PHE A 461 14.65 46.51 -49.55
CA PHE A 461 15.78 47.43 -49.67
C PHE A 461 16.75 46.96 -50.74
N THR A 462 16.48 47.28 -51.97
CA THR A 462 17.16 46.80 -53.17
C THR A 462 17.82 47.92 -53.98
N CYS A 463 18.85 47.60 -54.74
CA CYS A 463 19.47 48.48 -55.69
C CYS A 463 18.46 48.91 -56.77
N THR A 464 18.34 50.20 -57.00
CA THR A 464 17.40 50.79 -58.00
C THR A 464 17.68 50.32 -59.41
N SER A 465 18.92 50.03 -59.75
CA SER A 465 19.30 49.59 -61.10
C SER A 465 19.18 48.07 -61.33
N CYS A 466 19.75 47.25 -60.45
CA CYS A 466 19.83 45.78 -60.67
C CYS A 466 18.92 44.97 -59.80
N GLY A 467 18.17 45.57 -58.82
CA GLY A 467 17.28 44.86 -57.95
C GLY A 467 17.97 44.06 -56.85
N LYS A 468 19.32 44.00 -56.75
CA LYS A 468 20.07 43.26 -55.76
C LYS A 468 19.78 43.82 -54.36
N GLN A 469 19.55 42.92 -53.40
CA GLN A 469 19.34 43.27 -51.99
C GLN A 469 20.55 44.04 -51.43
N LEU A 470 20.30 45.15 -50.73
CA LEU A 470 21.33 46.02 -50.18
C LEU A 470 21.53 45.84 -48.67
N ALA A 471 20.60 45.14 -48.01
CA ALA A 471 20.68 44.93 -46.57
C ALA A 471 21.96 44.17 -46.21
N GLY A 472 22.83 44.79 -45.40
CA GLY A 472 24.14 44.22 -45.00
C GLY A 472 25.25 44.36 -46.05
N LEU A 473 25.01 44.99 -47.18
CA LEU A 473 25.99 45.27 -48.21
C LEU A 473 26.41 46.73 -48.19
N LYS A 474 27.59 47.05 -48.75
CA LYS A 474 28.00 48.42 -49.00
C LYS A 474 27.21 49.00 -50.17
N PHE A 475 26.57 50.08 -49.93
CA PHE A 475 25.77 50.77 -50.96
C PHE A 475 26.02 52.29 -50.88
N THR A 476 25.61 53.00 -51.88
CA THR A 476 25.60 54.42 -51.89
C THR A 476 24.27 54.94 -52.43
N SER A 477 24.02 56.23 -52.35
CA SER A 477 22.80 56.80 -52.81
C SER A 477 23.06 57.99 -53.73
N LYS A 478 22.21 58.12 -54.80
CA LYS A 478 22.16 59.30 -55.62
C LYS A 478 20.72 59.65 -55.88
N ASP A 479 20.37 60.93 -55.80
CA ASP A 479 19.01 61.42 -55.98
C ASP A 479 17.98 60.63 -55.15
N GLU A 480 18.35 60.39 -53.88
CA GLU A 480 17.55 59.61 -52.91
C GLU A 480 17.36 58.10 -53.21
N GLN A 481 17.88 57.63 -54.30
CA GLN A 481 17.81 56.24 -54.68
C GLN A 481 19.03 55.45 -54.30
N PRO A 482 18.87 54.24 -53.68
CA PRO A 482 19.98 53.42 -53.30
C PRO A 482 20.53 52.54 -54.42
N TYR A 483 21.84 52.49 -54.54
CA TYR A 483 22.57 51.72 -55.55
C TYR A 483 23.63 50.85 -54.95
N CYS A 484 23.82 49.63 -55.43
CA CYS A 484 24.98 48.83 -55.04
C CYS A 484 26.27 49.49 -55.62
N ALA A 485 27.39 49.12 -55.04
CA ALA A 485 28.67 49.71 -55.45
C ALA A 485 28.97 49.51 -56.92
N ASP A 486 28.59 48.37 -57.49
CA ASP A 486 28.85 48.05 -58.89
C ASP A 486 27.99 48.93 -59.79
N CYS A 487 26.68 48.96 -59.59
CA CYS A 487 25.80 49.78 -60.38
C CYS A 487 26.08 51.26 -60.25
N TYR A 488 26.45 51.75 -59.06
CA TYR A 488 26.83 53.14 -58.93
C TYR A 488 28.12 53.45 -59.65
N GLY A 489 29.08 52.55 -59.66
CA GLY A 489 30.33 52.62 -60.38
C GLY A 489 30.10 52.71 -61.90
N ASP A 490 29.24 51.83 -62.39
CA ASP A 490 28.99 51.78 -63.85
C ASP A 490 28.19 52.97 -64.36
N LEU A 491 27.23 53.45 -63.58
CA LEU A 491 26.32 54.54 -64.05
C LEU A 491 26.84 55.93 -63.71
N PHE A 492 27.50 56.16 -62.64
CA PHE A 492 27.77 57.51 -62.15
C PHE A 492 29.24 57.79 -61.81
N ALA A 493 30.07 56.74 -61.66
CA ALA A 493 31.47 56.99 -61.33
C ALA A 493 32.27 57.41 -62.59
N LYS A 494 33.22 58.28 -62.33
CA LYS A 494 34.18 58.68 -63.39
C LYS A 494 35.02 57.47 -63.80
N LYS A 495 35.27 57.29 -65.04
CA LYS A 495 36.06 56.16 -65.53
C LYS A 495 37.55 56.49 -65.60
N CYS A 496 38.35 55.58 -65.31
CA CYS A 496 39.81 55.73 -65.41
C CYS A 496 40.23 55.70 -66.88
N THR A 497 40.92 56.73 -67.31
CA THR A 497 41.39 56.90 -68.74
C THR A 497 42.32 55.76 -69.17
N LYS A 498 43.08 55.15 -68.25
CA LYS A 498 43.98 54.07 -68.64
C LYS A 498 43.32 52.70 -68.73
N CYS A 499 42.51 52.34 -67.73
CA CYS A 499 41.96 50.96 -67.62
C CYS A 499 40.47 50.86 -67.92
N GLY A 500 39.77 52.01 -68.16
CA GLY A 500 38.33 52.04 -68.46
C GLY A 500 37.41 51.71 -67.29
N LYS A 501 37.90 51.25 -66.17
CA LYS A 501 37.10 50.82 -64.99
C LYS A 501 36.64 52.05 -64.19
N PRO A 502 35.47 51.97 -63.58
CA PRO A 502 34.93 53.10 -62.83
C PRO A 502 35.80 53.38 -61.59
N ILE A 503 35.98 54.61 -61.24
CA ILE A 503 36.69 55.10 -60.09
C ILE A 503 35.65 55.26 -58.97
N THR A 504 35.48 54.22 -58.18
CA THR A 504 34.53 54.21 -57.03
C THR A 504 35.23 54.64 -55.76
N GLY A 505 34.65 55.55 -54.98
CA GLY A 505 35.18 55.98 -53.70
C GLY A 505 35.14 54.90 -52.58
N PHE A 506 34.75 53.66 -52.90
CA PHE A 506 34.65 52.53 -51.96
C PHE A 506 36.04 51.96 -51.68
N GLY A 507 36.50 52.09 -50.42
CA GLY A 507 37.78 51.56 -50.03
C GLY A 507 38.92 52.56 -50.01
N GLY A 508 38.66 53.84 -50.09
CA GLY A 508 39.71 54.90 -49.95
C GLY A 508 40.65 55.02 -51.18
N CYS A 509 40.20 54.58 -52.34
CA CYS A 509 40.98 54.68 -53.56
C CYS A 509 41.21 56.15 -53.88
N LYS A 510 42.44 56.59 -53.78
CA LYS A 510 42.88 57.94 -54.27
C LYS A 510 42.88 57.93 -55.81
N PHE A 511 42.32 58.93 -56.40
CA PHE A 511 42.37 59.12 -57.83
C PHE A 511 43.06 60.41 -58.16
N ILE A 512 43.56 60.51 -59.35
CA ILE A 512 44.21 61.68 -59.90
C ILE A 512 43.34 62.24 -61.00
N SER A 513 43.10 63.52 -60.93
CA SER A 513 42.43 64.28 -62.00
C SER A 513 43.40 65.31 -62.60
N PHE A 514 43.44 65.30 -63.87
CA PHE A 514 44.16 66.33 -64.59
C PHE A 514 43.39 66.66 -65.90
N GLU A 515 43.09 67.88 -66.08
CA GLU A 515 42.13 68.37 -67.14
C GLU A 515 40.83 67.58 -66.92
N ASP A 516 40.11 67.21 -67.85
CA ASP A 516 38.86 66.43 -67.71
C ASP A 516 39.06 64.90 -67.65
N ARG A 517 40.27 64.45 -67.40
CA ARG A 517 40.66 63.04 -67.36
C ARG A 517 40.94 62.53 -65.93
N HIS A 518 40.62 61.32 -65.67
CA HIS A 518 40.73 60.75 -64.34
C HIS A 518 41.44 59.41 -64.36
N TRP A 519 42.26 59.10 -63.34
CA TRP A 519 43.00 57.85 -63.23
C TRP A 519 42.95 57.30 -61.79
N HIS A 520 42.94 55.99 -61.63
CA HIS A 520 43.34 55.41 -60.33
C HIS A 520 44.78 55.77 -60.02
N SER A 521 45.15 55.97 -58.77
CA SER A 521 46.53 56.31 -58.39
C SER A 521 47.57 55.30 -58.91
N GLU A 522 47.18 54.03 -59.03
CA GLU A 522 48.03 52.97 -59.65
C GLU A 522 48.08 53.06 -61.21
N CYS A 523 47.06 53.60 -61.78
CA CYS A 523 46.97 53.75 -63.22
C CYS A 523 47.61 55.05 -63.77
N PHE A 524 47.94 55.98 -62.88
CA PHE A 524 48.58 57.26 -63.30
C PHE A 524 50.09 57.01 -63.43
N ALA A 525 50.47 56.51 -64.59
CA ALA A 525 51.81 56.11 -64.93
C ALA A 525 52.25 56.58 -66.32
N CYS A 526 53.53 56.76 -66.53
CA CYS A 526 54.14 57.15 -67.77
C CYS A 526 53.76 56.16 -68.91
N SER A 527 53.31 56.68 -70.08
CA SER A 527 52.93 55.89 -71.24
C SER A 527 54.10 55.15 -71.91
N LYS A 528 55.34 55.60 -71.73
CA LYS A 528 56.52 54.93 -72.30
C LYS A 528 57.16 53.92 -71.30
N CYS A 529 57.45 54.30 -70.09
CA CYS A 529 58.16 53.46 -69.13
C CYS A 529 57.32 52.88 -67.99
N ASN A 530 56.02 53.20 -67.92
CA ASN A 530 55.07 52.73 -66.90
C ASN A 530 55.40 53.12 -65.45
N CYS A 531 56.41 54.01 -65.20
CA CYS A 531 56.68 54.49 -63.84
C CYS A 531 55.46 55.25 -63.30
N ASN A 532 55.12 55.09 -62.02
CA ASN A 532 54.00 55.81 -61.37
C ASN A 532 54.36 57.27 -61.26
N LEU A 533 53.44 58.13 -61.66
CA LEU A 533 53.56 59.58 -61.75
C LEU A 533 52.91 60.32 -60.56
N VAL A 534 52.34 59.64 -59.65
CA VAL A 534 51.70 60.25 -58.45
C VAL A 534 52.73 61.06 -57.67
N GLY A 535 52.53 62.36 -57.52
CA GLY A 535 53.45 63.25 -56.81
C GLY A 535 54.75 63.54 -57.54
N ARG A 536 54.87 63.20 -58.86
CA ARG A 536 56.00 63.52 -59.70
C ARG A 536 55.57 64.50 -60.81
N GLY A 537 56.52 65.27 -61.29
CA GLY A 537 56.29 66.10 -62.43
C GLY A 537 56.15 65.24 -63.67
N PHE A 538 55.21 65.60 -64.51
CA PHE A 538 54.92 64.91 -65.77
C PHE A 538 54.71 65.90 -66.91
N LEU A 539 54.86 65.48 -68.13
CA LEU A 539 54.62 66.20 -69.36
C LEU A 539 53.48 65.55 -70.12
N THR A 540 52.67 66.37 -70.76
CA THR A 540 51.60 65.90 -71.64
C THR A 540 51.98 66.14 -73.09
N ASN A 541 51.82 65.11 -73.91
CA ASN A 541 51.96 65.23 -75.31
C ASN A 541 50.74 64.61 -75.97
N ASP A 542 49.92 65.42 -76.55
CA ASP A 542 48.57 65.04 -77.05
C ASP A 542 47.78 64.33 -75.89
N ASP A 543 47.40 63.12 -76.06
CA ASP A 543 46.63 62.34 -75.04
C ASP A 543 47.48 61.50 -74.11
N GLN A 544 48.80 61.54 -74.18
CA GLN A 544 49.71 60.73 -73.41
C GLN A 544 50.34 61.50 -72.28
N ILE A 545 50.46 60.88 -71.13
CA ILE A 545 51.23 61.40 -69.97
C ILE A 545 52.56 60.68 -69.91
N MET A 546 53.63 61.46 -69.74
CA MET A 546 55.02 60.94 -69.72
C MET A 546 55.77 61.53 -68.51
N CYS A 547 56.70 60.76 -67.93
CA CYS A 547 57.63 61.33 -66.97
C CYS A 547 58.61 62.28 -67.62
N SER A 548 59.20 63.13 -66.82
CA SER A 548 60.18 64.14 -67.30
C SER A 548 61.34 63.52 -68.12
N ASP A 549 61.72 62.29 -67.81
CA ASP A 549 62.83 61.58 -68.46
C ASP A 549 62.43 61.00 -69.85
N CYS A 550 61.17 60.66 -70.05
CA CYS A 550 60.64 60.09 -71.27
C CYS A 550 60.05 61.15 -72.25
N GLY A 551 59.78 62.34 -71.71
CA GLY A 551 59.19 63.44 -72.44
C GLY A 551 60.18 64.46 -72.98
N ARG A 552 61.48 64.25 -72.69
CA ARG A 552 62.54 65.01 -73.33
C ARG A 552 62.95 64.45 -74.68
#